data_9cf82a5da90366ac9af2a5865dbe36bb
#
_entry.id   9cf82a5da90366ac9af2a5865dbe36bb
#
_cell.length_a   1.000
_cell.length_b   1.000
_cell.length_c   1.000
_cell.angle_alpha   90.00
_cell.angle_beta   90.00
_cell.angle_gamma   90.00
#
_symmetry.space_group_name_H-M   'P 1'
#
loop_
_entity.id
_entity.type
_entity.pdbx_description
1 polymer ?
#
loop_
_entity_poly.entity_id
_entity_poly.type
_entity_poly.pdbx_seq_one_letter_code
_entity_poly.pdbx_strand_id
1 'polypeptide(L)'
;MDYTPEVAPEEGWITNLALTPTALTFDIDDNMSGDDRSAVVKVFFNDELIAEKTFNQDVYPVIVDFAKLRTYPLDEELTAREFIDGYVVSDNTSANVCLNPQKSQFKFDLNESKRTMMLESLDGKYGFAIKYKKLAQNTLPRYSKVRISLKGLILSKNNDPEFYTLTGMTEDHVASVEEPNPDAVPMKRKSVSELTDADIYTLVSLKDMEVVFKDGSYTNCTDGYSILSDFNTAGGKTPRWDVAPLLLTDKYGQTISMLTNSMVPWRRDGEGVAQGSGDFKGIIVAETLIRYGDRGRYQIRPMVKNDIALTEAPFSKTIVEWNWNDAKQDLIPEIGEGNISGVSVKLGSDYNALIYANDPASQTKPAANNVGGKGVVNNQCGDLYSLTEWKVGASFDVDFSTKGISGTNLQIGFVWGKGKGANTNIEVPSHWKLLYSVDDGDTFKEFVPMVKNRPIVWWTNTPVDVTPGYTDHMFQLPQKCFGKEKVIVRFQVADNVCDIDPKSNSTNWATALSTEQGTFTTSKNPIRFGSLTVRYN
;
A
#
# COMPACT_ATOMS: atom_id res chain seq x y z
N MET A 1 -24.28 -20.38 69.54
CA MET A 1 -24.91 -19.83 68.24
C MET A 1 -23.88 -20.04 67.17
N ASP A 2 -24.10 -21.09 66.39
CA ASP A 2 -23.08 -21.52 65.46
C ASP A 2 -23.58 -21.25 64.03
N TYR A 3 -22.91 -20.33 63.41
CA TYR A 3 -23.05 -20.09 61.97
C TYR A 3 -22.03 -20.94 61.24
N THR A 4 -22.46 -21.69 60.22
CA THR A 4 -21.58 -22.51 59.39
C THR A 4 -21.73 -22.15 57.93
N PRO A 5 -20.64 -21.76 57.24
CA PRO A 5 -20.64 -21.60 55.81
C PRO A 5 -20.31 -22.92 55.12
N GLU A 6 -20.96 -23.16 53.98
CA GLU A 6 -20.76 -24.35 53.15
C GLU A 6 -20.74 -23.97 51.66
N VAL A 7 -19.96 -24.65 50.87
CA VAL A 7 -19.97 -24.55 49.40
C VAL A 7 -20.58 -25.82 48.81
N ALA A 8 -21.53 -25.66 47.90
CA ALA A 8 -22.18 -26.80 47.25
C ALA A 8 -22.28 -26.55 45.73
N PRO A 9 -21.85 -27.49 44.88
CA PRO A 9 -21.07 -28.69 45.25
C PRO A 9 -19.68 -28.32 45.82
N GLU A 10 -19.06 -29.25 46.55
CA GLU A 10 -17.68 -29.10 47.03
C GLU A 10 -16.68 -29.13 45.86
N GLU A 11 -16.53 -28.01 45.22
CA GLU A 11 -15.72 -27.90 44.00
C GLU A 11 -14.25 -27.54 44.27
N GLY A 12 -13.89 -27.23 45.48
CA GLY A 12 -12.51 -26.94 45.91
C GLY A 12 -11.89 -25.65 45.36
N TRP A 13 -12.63 -24.84 44.60
CA TRP A 13 -12.15 -23.58 44.04
C TRP A 13 -12.62 -22.32 44.78
N ILE A 14 -13.61 -22.47 45.68
CA ILE A 14 -13.97 -21.51 46.70
C ILE A 14 -13.46 -22.06 48.02
N THR A 15 -12.47 -21.40 48.58
CA THR A 15 -11.72 -21.88 49.74
C THR A 15 -11.67 -20.84 50.86
N ASN A 16 -11.15 -21.24 52.03
CA ASN A 16 -10.90 -20.34 53.15
C ASN A 16 -12.15 -19.55 53.60
N LEU A 17 -13.32 -20.21 53.59
CA LEU A 17 -14.54 -19.56 54.06
C LEU A 17 -14.40 -19.17 55.52
N ALA A 18 -14.55 -17.89 55.82
CA ALA A 18 -14.53 -17.34 57.16
C ALA A 18 -15.74 -16.40 57.35
N LEU A 19 -16.53 -16.70 58.39
CA LEU A 19 -17.72 -15.94 58.72
C LEU A 19 -17.46 -15.02 59.92
N THR A 20 -17.81 -13.76 59.79
CA THR A 20 -17.83 -12.77 60.86
C THR A 20 -19.27 -12.34 61.10
N PRO A 21 -19.59 -11.59 62.19
CA PRO A 21 -20.96 -11.13 62.44
C PRO A 21 -21.58 -10.28 61.29
N THR A 22 -20.75 -9.75 60.40
CA THR A 22 -21.18 -8.80 59.36
C THR A 22 -20.78 -9.19 57.96
N ALA A 23 -19.92 -10.24 57.78
CA ALA A 23 -19.42 -10.60 56.45
C ALA A 23 -19.02 -12.08 56.39
N LEU A 24 -19.20 -12.66 55.20
CA LEU A 24 -18.58 -13.90 54.79
C LEU A 24 -17.46 -13.57 53.83
N THR A 25 -16.23 -14.05 54.09
CA THR A 25 -15.07 -13.92 53.23
C THR A 25 -14.63 -15.30 52.73
N PHE A 26 -14.08 -15.37 51.56
CA PHE A 26 -13.53 -16.58 50.97
C PHE A 26 -12.54 -16.23 49.87
N ASP A 27 -11.70 -17.16 49.50
CA ASP A 27 -10.79 -17.07 48.35
C ASP A 27 -11.41 -17.78 47.13
N ILE A 28 -11.11 -17.29 45.96
CA ILE A 28 -11.53 -17.88 44.69
C ILE A 28 -10.29 -18.18 43.87
N ASP A 29 -10.10 -19.44 43.51
CA ASP A 29 -9.01 -19.85 42.61
C ASP A 29 -9.37 -19.57 41.14
N ASP A 30 -8.35 -19.29 40.32
CA ASP A 30 -8.53 -19.15 38.89
C ASP A 30 -9.14 -20.40 38.24
N ASN A 31 -10.07 -20.20 37.32
CA ASN A 31 -10.71 -21.31 36.64
C ASN A 31 -9.87 -21.85 35.47
N MET A 32 -9.02 -22.82 35.77
CA MET A 32 -8.16 -23.51 34.79
C MET A 32 -8.80 -24.79 34.22
N SER A 33 -10.11 -25.04 34.45
CA SER A 33 -10.77 -26.30 34.10
C SER A 33 -11.10 -26.45 32.61
N GLY A 34 -11.05 -25.35 31.82
CA GLY A 34 -11.43 -25.34 30.42
C GLY A 34 -12.92 -25.05 30.14
N ASP A 35 -13.75 -25.09 31.18
CA ASP A 35 -15.19 -24.80 31.15
C ASP A 35 -15.60 -23.79 32.21
N ASP A 36 -16.68 -23.05 31.97
CA ASP A 36 -17.28 -22.18 32.99
C ASP A 36 -17.77 -23.04 34.15
N ARG A 37 -17.63 -22.53 35.34
CA ARG A 37 -18.03 -23.26 36.56
C ARG A 37 -18.93 -22.41 37.45
N SER A 38 -19.72 -23.10 38.26
CA SER A 38 -20.67 -22.46 39.17
C SER A 38 -20.65 -23.17 40.52
N ALA A 39 -20.72 -22.40 41.56
CA ALA A 39 -20.90 -22.94 42.93
C ALA A 39 -21.88 -22.09 43.70
N VAL A 40 -22.51 -22.70 44.70
CA VAL A 40 -23.43 -22.03 45.62
C VAL A 40 -22.80 -21.98 46.99
N VAL A 41 -22.58 -20.77 47.48
CA VAL A 41 -22.17 -20.57 48.89
C VAL A 41 -23.42 -20.41 49.74
N LYS A 42 -23.52 -21.25 50.77
CA LYS A 42 -24.65 -21.32 51.71
C LYS A 42 -24.18 -20.94 53.11
N VAL A 43 -25.04 -20.33 53.85
CA VAL A 43 -24.82 -20.01 55.29
C VAL A 43 -25.96 -20.60 56.08
N PHE A 44 -25.61 -21.42 57.09
CA PHE A 44 -26.55 -22.03 57.99
C PHE A 44 -26.44 -21.42 59.40
N PHE A 45 -27.53 -21.42 60.11
CA PHE A 45 -27.61 -21.07 61.52
C PHE A 45 -28.36 -22.20 62.26
N ASN A 46 -27.68 -22.90 63.13
CA ASN A 46 -28.22 -24.08 63.80
C ASN A 46 -28.83 -25.10 62.83
N ASP A 47 -28.10 -25.41 61.73
CA ASP A 47 -28.49 -26.33 60.66
C ASP A 47 -29.66 -25.85 59.78
N GLU A 48 -30.15 -24.64 59.99
CA GLU A 48 -31.18 -24.02 59.09
C GLU A 48 -30.50 -23.10 58.08
N LEU A 49 -30.81 -23.28 56.78
CA LEU A 49 -30.31 -22.42 55.71
C LEU A 49 -30.89 -21.02 55.84
N ILE A 50 -30.02 -20.03 56.06
CA ILE A 50 -30.43 -18.63 56.24
C ILE A 50 -30.05 -17.73 55.05
N ALA A 51 -29.05 -18.12 54.25
CA ALA A 51 -28.65 -17.40 53.05
C ALA A 51 -27.95 -18.31 52.05
N GLU A 52 -28.15 -18.03 50.79
CA GLU A 52 -27.39 -18.66 49.72
C GLU A 52 -27.10 -17.67 48.59
N LYS A 53 -25.96 -17.87 47.92
CA LYS A 53 -25.58 -17.07 46.74
C LYS A 53 -24.81 -17.93 45.73
N THR A 54 -25.26 -17.89 44.48
CA THR A 54 -24.55 -18.52 43.37
C THR A 54 -23.44 -17.61 42.87
N PHE A 55 -22.26 -18.19 42.68
CA PHE A 55 -21.10 -17.60 42.05
C PHE A 55 -20.83 -18.36 40.76
N ASN A 56 -20.76 -17.62 39.65
CA ASN A 56 -20.36 -18.13 38.36
C ASN A 56 -18.95 -17.61 38.05
N GLN A 57 -18.11 -18.48 37.56
CA GLN A 57 -16.75 -18.11 37.17
C GLN A 57 -16.47 -18.65 35.78
N ASP A 58 -16.20 -17.71 34.87
CA ASP A 58 -15.77 -18.05 33.51
C ASP A 58 -14.39 -18.72 33.55
N VAL A 59 -14.07 -19.49 32.52
CA VAL A 59 -12.74 -20.07 32.37
C VAL A 59 -11.67 -19.00 32.37
N TYR A 60 -10.55 -19.24 33.06
CA TYR A 60 -9.41 -18.34 33.03
C TYR A 60 -8.91 -18.17 31.60
N PRO A 61 -8.72 -16.95 31.12
CA PRO A 61 -8.34 -16.71 29.74
C PRO A 61 -6.94 -17.26 29.43
N VAL A 62 -6.88 -18.30 28.61
CA VAL A 62 -5.61 -18.81 28.07
C VAL A 62 -5.14 -17.88 26.99
N ILE A 63 -4.08 -17.14 27.22
CA ILE A 63 -3.50 -16.21 26.24
C ILE A 63 -2.43 -16.94 25.45
N VAL A 64 -2.57 -16.95 24.14
CA VAL A 64 -1.56 -17.49 23.22
C VAL A 64 -0.88 -16.35 22.47
N ASP A 65 0.39 -16.52 22.15
CA ASP A 65 1.10 -15.56 21.33
C ASP A 65 0.80 -15.75 19.82
N PHE A 66 1.15 -14.76 19.02
CA PHE A 66 0.92 -14.81 17.58
C PHE A 66 1.71 -15.91 16.87
N ALA A 67 2.88 -16.29 17.39
CA ALA A 67 3.66 -17.39 16.83
C ALA A 67 2.93 -18.73 17.01
N LYS A 68 2.33 -18.95 18.19
CA LYS A 68 1.50 -20.13 18.44
C LYS A 68 0.24 -20.14 17.58
N LEU A 69 -0.48 -19.01 17.50
CA LEU A 69 -1.69 -18.91 16.67
C LEU A 69 -1.39 -19.26 15.19
N ARG A 70 -0.25 -18.86 14.65
CA ARG A 70 0.16 -19.19 13.27
C ARG A 70 0.34 -20.69 12.99
N THR A 71 0.35 -21.53 14.02
CA THR A 71 0.44 -22.99 13.91
C THR A 71 -0.91 -23.69 13.97
N TYR A 72 -2.00 -22.94 14.12
CA TYR A 72 -3.34 -23.50 14.26
C TYR A 72 -3.91 -23.98 12.91
N PRO A 73 -4.95 -24.82 12.96
CA PRO A 73 -5.65 -25.26 11.76
C PRO A 73 -6.11 -24.08 10.89
N LEU A 74 -6.01 -24.23 9.58
CA LEU A 74 -6.35 -23.20 8.62
C LEU A 74 -7.73 -23.48 8.00
N ASP A 75 -8.44 -22.39 7.69
CA ASP A 75 -9.71 -22.38 6.94
C ASP A 75 -10.85 -23.15 7.63
N GLU A 76 -10.73 -23.35 8.93
CA GLU A 76 -11.77 -23.90 9.78
C GLU A 76 -11.98 -23.04 11.04
N GLU A 77 -13.12 -23.18 11.70
CA GLU A 77 -13.48 -22.41 12.87
C GLU A 77 -12.66 -22.84 14.09
N LEU A 78 -12.00 -21.87 14.74
CA LEU A 78 -11.28 -22.12 15.98
C LEU A 78 -12.28 -22.40 17.12
N THR A 79 -12.10 -23.51 17.81
CA THR A 79 -13.03 -23.97 18.84
C THR A 79 -12.53 -23.73 20.26
N ALA A 80 -11.22 -23.57 20.44
CA ALA A 80 -10.61 -23.35 21.75
C ALA A 80 -10.98 -21.99 22.36
N ARG A 81 -11.20 -21.95 23.66
CA ARG A 81 -11.43 -20.72 24.42
C ARG A 81 -10.08 -20.05 24.75
N GLU A 82 -9.41 -19.60 23.72
CA GLU A 82 -8.11 -18.93 23.81
C GLU A 82 -8.22 -17.48 23.34
N PHE A 83 -7.26 -16.68 23.77
CA PHE A 83 -7.21 -15.26 23.49
C PHE A 83 -5.85 -14.87 22.93
N ILE A 84 -5.82 -13.79 22.17
CA ILE A 84 -4.58 -13.09 21.79
C ILE A 84 -4.62 -11.67 22.32
N ASP A 85 -3.46 -11.18 22.74
CA ASP A 85 -3.24 -9.78 23.10
C ASP A 85 -2.40 -9.11 22.00
N GLY A 86 -2.82 -7.92 21.57
CA GLY A 86 -2.08 -7.17 20.56
C GLY A 86 -2.44 -5.71 20.53
N TYR A 87 -1.69 -4.94 19.73
CA TYR A 87 -1.96 -3.53 19.48
C TYR A 87 -2.68 -3.32 18.16
N VAL A 88 -3.74 -2.52 18.18
CA VAL A 88 -4.39 -2.05 16.96
C VAL A 88 -3.49 -1.03 16.28
N VAL A 89 -2.96 -1.35 15.10
CA VAL A 89 -2.05 -0.46 14.37
C VAL A 89 -2.73 0.26 13.21
N SER A 90 -3.89 -0.21 12.74
CA SER A 90 -4.69 0.46 11.72
C SER A 90 -5.57 1.56 12.31
N ASP A 91 -5.89 2.54 11.48
CA ASP A 91 -6.83 3.61 11.81
C ASP A 91 -8.18 3.32 11.15
N ASN A 92 -9.22 3.12 11.97
CA ASN A 92 -10.56 2.83 11.49
C ASN A 92 -11.26 4.04 10.82
N THR A 93 -10.77 5.26 11.04
CA THR A 93 -11.33 6.48 10.46
C THR A 93 -10.87 6.69 9.02
N SER A 94 -9.60 6.46 8.73
CA SER A 94 -9.05 6.50 7.37
C SER A 94 -9.20 5.16 6.64
N ALA A 95 -9.21 4.06 7.38
CA ALA A 95 -9.32 2.69 6.87
C ALA A 95 -8.37 2.41 5.69
N ASN A 96 -7.13 2.90 5.75
CA ASN A 96 -6.12 2.74 4.69
C ASN A 96 -5.49 1.34 4.69
N VAL A 97 -6.29 0.30 4.78
CA VAL A 97 -5.87 -1.08 4.96
C VAL A 97 -6.35 -2.04 3.87
N CYS A 98 -7.13 -1.53 2.91
CA CYS A 98 -7.70 -2.37 1.88
C CYS A 98 -6.63 -3.06 1.04
N LEU A 99 -6.78 -4.34 0.88
CA LEU A 99 -6.13 -5.11 -0.16
C LEU A 99 -6.86 -4.80 -1.47
N ASN A 100 -6.20 -4.12 -2.38
CA ASN A 100 -6.83 -3.75 -3.64
C ASN A 100 -7.24 -4.99 -4.41
N PRO A 101 -8.53 -5.17 -4.70
CA PRO A 101 -8.95 -6.28 -5.52
C PRO A 101 -8.41 -6.06 -6.93
N GLN A 102 -7.59 -6.98 -7.39
CA GLN A 102 -7.01 -6.94 -8.74
C GLN A 102 -8.05 -7.02 -9.86
N LYS A 103 -9.26 -7.40 -9.54
CA LYS A 103 -10.34 -7.67 -10.51
C LYS A 103 -11.14 -6.45 -10.91
N SER A 104 -11.16 -5.40 -10.11
CA SER A 104 -11.84 -4.17 -10.51
C SER A 104 -10.81 -3.07 -10.63
N GLN A 105 -10.70 -2.56 -11.73
CA GLN A 105 -9.62 -1.77 -12.28
C GLN A 105 -9.21 -0.55 -11.48
N PHE A 106 -10.06 -0.07 -10.60
CA PHE A 106 -9.87 1.13 -9.81
C PHE A 106 -10.70 1.13 -8.56
N LYS A 107 -11.41 0.06 -8.35
CA LYS A 107 -12.26 -0.06 -7.19
C LYS A 107 -11.52 -0.88 -6.17
N PHE A 108 -11.15 -0.28 -5.08
CA PHE A 108 -10.92 -1.07 -3.90
C PHE A 108 -12.25 -1.25 -3.17
N ASP A 109 -12.37 -2.31 -2.44
CA ASP A 109 -13.57 -2.56 -1.66
C ASP A 109 -13.52 -1.71 -0.38
N LEU A 110 -14.22 -0.57 -0.42
CA LEU A 110 -14.37 0.30 0.75
C LEU A 110 -14.96 -0.43 1.95
N ASN A 111 -15.88 -1.34 1.70
CA ASN A 111 -16.50 -2.11 2.76
C ASN A 111 -15.49 -3.06 3.38
N GLU A 112 -14.69 -3.72 2.57
CA GLU A 112 -13.58 -4.54 3.05
C GLU A 112 -12.59 -3.72 3.87
N SER A 113 -12.22 -2.54 3.38
CA SER A 113 -11.33 -1.63 4.09
C SER A 113 -11.89 -1.20 5.46
N LYS A 114 -13.14 -0.81 5.49
CA LYS A 114 -13.80 -0.38 6.73
C LYS A 114 -13.94 -1.49 7.78
N ARG A 115 -14.12 -2.74 7.36
CA ARG A 115 -14.26 -3.87 8.28
C ARG A 115 -12.95 -4.56 8.62
N THR A 116 -11.81 -4.10 8.08
CA THR A 116 -10.50 -4.70 8.35
C THR A 116 -9.74 -3.89 9.37
N MET A 117 -9.24 -4.58 10.38
CA MET A 117 -8.33 -4.07 11.40
C MET A 117 -6.99 -4.80 11.27
N MET A 118 -5.89 -4.09 11.47
CA MET A 118 -4.56 -4.71 11.58
C MET A 118 -4.16 -4.74 13.05
N LEU A 119 -3.82 -5.92 13.52
CA LEU A 119 -3.40 -6.19 14.88
C LEU A 119 -1.96 -6.67 14.90
N GLU A 120 -1.11 -6.02 15.67
CA GLU A 120 0.30 -6.34 15.86
C GLU A 120 0.52 -7.01 17.20
N SER A 121 1.40 -8.02 17.24
CA SER A 121 1.77 -8.71 18.49
C SER A 121 2.45 -7.75 19.48
N LEU A 122 2.35 -8.03 20.78
CA LEU A 122 2.95 -7.18 21.82
C LEU A 122 4.47 -7.01 21.70
N ASP A 123 5.14 -7.96 21.08
CA ASP A 123 6.59 -7.91 20.80
C ASP A 123 6.95 -7.34 19.42
N GLY A 124 5.95 -6.92 18.65
CA GLY A 124 6.12 -6.34 17.32
C GLY A 124 6.55 -7.30 16.21
N LYS A 125 6.64 -8.61 16.48
CA LYS A 125 7.20 -9.55 15.50
C LYS A 125 6.25 -9.92 14.39
N TYR A 126 4.95 -10.01 14.67
CA TYR A 126 3.94 -10.51 13.76
C TYR A 126 2.70 -9.63 13.73
N GLY A 127 2.01 -9.66 12.61
CA GLY A 127 0.74 -8.99 12.44
C GLY A 127 -0.32 -9.90 11.83
N PHE A 128 -1.57 -9.57 12.10
CA PHE A 128 -2.75 -10.20 11.49
C PHE A 128 -3.69 -9.14 10.93
N ALA A 129 -4.27 -9.42 9.76
CA ALA A 129 -5.46 -8.71 9.32
C ALA A 129 -6.68 -9.39 9.94
N ILE A 130 -7.49 -8.64 10.67
CA ILE A 130 -8.71 -9.13 11.31
C ILE A 130 -9.91 -8.50 10.64
N LYS A 131 -10.84 -9.34 10.18
CA LYS A 131 -12.01 -8.91 9.42
C LYS A 131 -13.30 -9.08 10.21
N TYR A 132 -13.96 -7.98 10.47
CA TYR A 132 -15.27 -7.97 11.10
C TYR A 132 -16.36 -8.48 10.16
N LYS A 133 -17.39 -9.13 10.71
CA LYS A 133 -18.60 -9.51 9.95
C LYS A 133 -19.36 -8.31 9.44
N LYS A 134 -19.43 -7.21 10.22
CA LYS A 134 -20.14 -5.98 9.87
C LYS A 134 -19.23 -4.77 9.95
N LEU A 135 -19.44 -3.79 9.06
CA LEU A 135 -18.64 -2.57 8.97
C LEU A 135 -18.64 -1.75 10.26
N ALA A 136 -19.81 -1.60 10.88
CA ALA A 136 -20.00 -0.78 12.08
C ALA A 136 -19.30 -1.35 13.33
N GLN A 137 -18.81 -2.57 13.27
CA GLN A 137 -18.17 -3.23 14.41
C GLN A 137 -16.66 -2.91 14.54
N ASN A 138 -16.04 -2.36 13.51
CA ASN A 138 -14.64 -1.94 13.56
C ASN A 138 -14.53 -0.55 14.20
N THR A 139 -14.59 -0.50 15.51
CA THR A 139 -14.59 0.74 16.30
C THR A 139 -13.33 0.95 17.14
N LEU A 140 -12.45 -0.05 17.19
CA LEU A 140 -11.27 -0.02 18.05
C LEU A 140 -10.28 1.06 17.60
N PRO A 141 -9.83 1.95 18.51
CA PRO A 141 -8.93 3.03 18.17
C PRO A 141 -7.52 2.52 17.87
N ARG A 142 -6.80 3.20 16.99
CA ARG A 142 -5.38 2.95 16.75
C ARG A 142 -4.58 3.10 18.05
N TYR A 143 -3.62 2.21 18.26
CA TYR A 143 -2.72 2.13 19.43
C TYR A 143 -3.36 1.62 20.72
N SER A 144 -4.62 1.19 20.69
CA SER A 144 -5.19 0.46 21.81
C SER A 144 -4.58 -0.94 21.89
N LYS A 145 -4.24 -1.36 23.10
CA LYS A 145 -3.98 -2.78 23.39
C LYS A 145 -5.33 -3.47 23.58
N VAL A 146 -5.52 -4.58 22.90
CA VAL A 146 -6.79 -5.32 22.94
C VAL A 146 -6.56 -6.79 23.20
N ARG A 147 -7.52 -7.41 23.88
CA ARG A 147 -7.61 -8.86 24.03
C ARG A 147 -8.76 -9.38 23.19
N ILE A 148 -8.49 -10.34 22.33
CA ILE A 148 -9.45 -10.89 21.38
C ILE A 148 -9.61 -12.39 21.62
N SER A 149 -10.86 -12.84 21.81
CA SER A 149 -11.21 -14.25 21.85
C SER A 149 -11.09 -14.87 20.47
N LEU A 150 -10.44 -16.02 20.38
CA LEU A 150 -10.22 -16.74 19.13
C LEU A 150 -11.38 -17.67 18.75
N LYS A 151 -12.18 -18.09 19.72
CA LYS A 151 -13.28 -19.03 19.50
C LYS A 151 -14.30 -18.48 18.49
N GLY A 152 -14.57 -19.20 17.43
CA GLY A 152 -15.49 -18.78 16.36
C GLY A 152 -14.85 -17.99 15.24
N LEU A 153 -13.55 -17.66 15.34
CA LEU A 153 -12.79 -17.05 14.25
C LEU A 153 -12.24 -18.12 13.31
N ILE A 154 -11.99 -17.73 12.07
CA ILE A 154 -11.36 -18.59 11.06
C ILE A 154 -10.01 -18.00 10.70
N LEU A 155 -8.95 -18.80 10.86
CA LEU A 155 -7.59 -18.44 10.50
C LEU A 155 -7.31 -18.87 9.05
N SER A 156 -6.84 -17.96 8.22
CA SER A 156 -6.42 -18.25 6.85
C SER A 156 -4.98 -17.78 6.62
N LYS A 157 -4.27 -18.43 5.72
CA LYS A 157 -2.88 -18.15 5.38
C LYS A 157 -2.70 -17.93 3.88
N ASN A 158 -1.97 -16.89 3.50
CA ASN A 158 -1.34 -16.78 2.19
C ASN A 158 0.11 -17.29 2.28
N ASN A 159 0.55 -18.07 1.31
CA ASN A 159 1.86 -18.75 1.40
C ASN A 159 3.02 -17.92 0.82
N ASP A 160 2.76 -17.06 -0.15
CA ASP A 160 3.81 -16.28 -0.82
C ASP A 160 3.26 -14.95 -1.36
N PRO A 161 3.57 -13.79 -0.73
CA PRO A 161 4.24 -13.66 0.58
C PRO A 161 3.43 -14.26 1.73
N GLU A 162 4.13 -14.68 2.78
CA GLU A 162 3.45 -15.30 3.92
C GLU A 162 2.77 -14.26 4.80
N PHE A 163 1.44 -14.35 4.92
CA PHE A 163 0.66 -13.55 5.86
C PHE A 163 -0.62 -14.27 6.30
N TYR A 164 -1.20 -13.80 7.39
CA TYR A 164 -2.34 -14.44 8.02
C TYR A 164 -3.51 -13.48 8.21
N THR A 165 -4.71 -14.02 8.11
CA THR A 165 -5.96 -13.28 8.29
C THR A 165 -6.89 -14.05 9.21
N LEU A 166 -7.50 -13.33 10.16
CA LEU A 166 -8.60 -13.84 10.99
C LEU A 166 -9.91 -13.26 10.45
N THR A 167 -10.90 -14.10 10.22
CA THR A 167 -12.23 -13.70 9.75
C THR A 167 -13.30 -14.12 10.73
N GLY A 168 -14.45 -13.46 10.68
CA GLY A 168 -15.56 -13.80 11.57
C GLY A 168 -15.68 -12.92 12.80
N MET A 169 -14.84 -11.91 12.96
CA MET A 169 -14.81 -11.00 14.10
C MET A 169 -16.16 -10.31 14.34
N THR A 170 -16.55 -10.23 15.60
CA THR A 170 -17.68 -9.42 16.10
C THR A 170 -17.25 -8.65 17.34
N GLU A 171 -18.08 -7.79 17.84
CA GLU A 171 -17.82 -7.06 19.11
C GLU A 171 -17.67 -8.03 20.30
N ASP A 172 -18.38 -9.15 20.30
CA ASP A 172 -18.35 -10.14 21.38
C ASP A 172 -16.98 -10.84 21.51
N HIS A 173 -16.14 -10.77 20.49
CA HIS A 173 -14.77 -11.30 20.56
C HIS A 173 -13.80 -10.37 21.32
N VAL A 174 -14.21 -9.12 21.57
CA VAL A 174 -13.36 -8.14 22.26
C VAL A 174 -13.53 -8.31 23.77
N ALA A 175 -12.58 -8.96 24.42
CA ALA A 175 -12.62 -9.20 25.88
C ALA A 175 -12.16 -7.99 26.69
N SER A 176 -11.17 -7.24 26.19
CA SER A 176 -10.71 -5.99 26.82
C SER A 176 -10.10 -5.02 25.82
N VAL A 177 -10.18 -3.73 26.15
CA VAL A 177 -9.57 -2.63 25.39
C VAL A 177 -8.90 -1.70 26.40
N GLU A 178 -7.62 -1.42 26.21
CA GLU A 178 -6.89 -0.39 26.94
C GLU A 178 -6.91 0.92 26.14
N GLU A 179 -6.77 2.05 26.82
CA GLU A 179 -6.67 3.36 26.17
C GLU A 179 -5.50 3.41 25.16
N PRO A 180 -5.63 4.15 24.06
CA PRO A 180 -4.58 4.28 23.05
C PRO A 180 -3.27 4.80 23.64
N ASN A 181 -2.18 4.08 23.42
CA ASN A 181 -0.84 4.48 23.84
C ASN A 181 0.18 4.25 22.71
N PRO A 182 0.50 5.28 21.90
CA PRO A 182 1.47 5.16 20.81
C PRO A 182 2.87 4.71 21.27
N ASP A 183 3.28 5.11 22.47
CA ASP A 183 4.61 4.81 23.01
C ASP A 183 4.78 3.35 23.45
N ALA A 184 3.67 2.66 23.65
CA ALA A 184 3.68 1.24 24.01
C ALA A 184 3.79 0.32 22.79
N VAL A 185 3.46 0.80 21.59
CA VAL A 185 3.49 -0.01 20.37
C VAL A 185 4.92 -0.18 19.88
N PRO A 186 5.41 -1.41 19.73
CA PRO A 186 6.74 -1.65 19.19
C PRO A 186 6.91 -1.04 17.80
N MET A 187 7.95 -0.23 17.62
CA MET A 187 8.25 0.39 16.34
C MET A 187 9.54 -0.19 15.76
N LYS A 188 9.42 -0.97 14.71
CA LYS A 188 10.58 -1.47 13.97
C LYS A 188 11.09 -0.40 13.02
N ARG A 189 12.33 0.05 13.19
CA ARG A 189 12.98 0.99 12.27
C ARG A 189 13.88 0.21 11.31
N LYS A 190 13.50 0.15 10.03
CA LYS A 190 14.13 -0.70 9.00
C LYS A 190 14.46 0.11 7.74
N SER A 191 15.40 -0.39 6.92
CA SER A 191 15.48 -0.05 5.50
C SER A 191 14.53 -0.93 4.69
N VAL A 192 14.28 -0.57 3.43
CA VAL A 192 13.39 -1.36 2.55
C VAL A 192 13.90 -2.80 2.39
N SER A 193 15.22 -2.99 2.26
CA SER A 193 15.84 -4.31 2.11
C SER A 193 15.78 -5.21 3.34
N GLU A 194 15.53 -4.65 4.52
CA GLU A 194 15.38 -5.40 5.77
C GLU A 194 13.96 -5.91 6.02
N LEU A 195 13.01 -5.57 5.14
CA LEU A 195 11.64 -6.07 5.24
C LEU A 195 11.57 -7.57 4.96
N THR A 196 10.74 -8.25 5.71
CA THR A 196 10.43 -9.67 5.58
C THR A 196 8.92 -9.91 5.63
N ASP A 197 8.45 -11.10 5.30
CA ASP A 197 7.04 -11.44 5.39
C ASP A 197 6.48 -11.32 6.82
N ALA A 198 7.35 -11.45 7.83
CA ALA A 198 6.96 -11.24 9.24
C ALA A 198 6.56 -9.79 9.54
N ASP A 199 6.95 -8.83 8.70
CA ASP A 199 6.56 -7.43 8.87
C ASP A 199 5.17 -7.12 8.32
N ILE A 200 4.58 -8.03 7.55
CA ILE A 200 3.22 -7.82 7.00
C ILE A 200 2.22 -7.67 8.14
N TYR A 201 1.40 -6.61 8.06
CA TYR A 201 0.41 -6.18 9.05
C TYR A 201 0.99 -5.66 10.36
N THR A 202 2.28 -5.31 10.38
CA THR A 202 2.90 -4.61 11.51
C THR A 202 3.24 -3.17 11.16
N LEU A 203 3.41 -2.34 12.19
CA LEU A 203 3.83 -0.96 12.08
C LEU A 203 5.35 -0.88 11.94
N VAL A 204 5.81 -0.28 10.84
CA VAL A 204 7.24 -0.13 10.54
C VAL A 204 7.54 1.34 10.27
N SER A 205 8.69 1.81 10.73
CA SER A 205 9.30 3.07 10.32
C SER A 205 10.42 2.77 9.32
N LEU A 206 10.19 3.07 8.05
CA LEU A 206 11.24 2.99 7.03
C LEU A 206 12.13 4.23 7.16
N LYS A 207 13.43 3.98 7.32
CA LYS A 207 14.45 5.03 7.54
C LYS A 207 15.00 5.56 6.22
N ASP A 208 15.45 6.81 6.24
CA ASP A 208 16.16 7.42 5.12
C ASP A 208 15.38 7.35 3.80
N MET A 209 14.10 7.73 3.82
CA MET A 209 13.19 7.67 2.67
C MET A 209 13.06 9.01 1.97
N GLU A 210 12.79 8.97 0.67
CA GLU A 210 12.33 10.08 -0.15
C GLU A 210 11.15 9.66 -1.02
N VAL A 211 10.29 10.62 -1.36
CA VAL A 211 9.34 10.45 -2.47
C VAL A 211 10.10 10.60 -3.78
N VAL A 212 9.92 9.67 -4.70
CA VAL A 212 10.64 9.66 -5.99
C VAL A 212 10.21 10.83 -6.86
N PHE A 213 8.91 10.99 -7.06
CA PHE A 213 8.33 12.09 -7.84
C PHE A 213 7.61 13.04 -6.89
N LYS A 214 8.18 14.22 -6.74
CA LYS A 214 7.82 15.17 -5.69
C LYS A 214 6.65 16.08 -6.04
N ASP A 215 6.23 16.05 -7.29
CA ASP A 215 5.07 16.80 -7.74
C ASP A 215 3.80 15.99 -7.50
N GLY A 216 2.70 16.68 -7.24
CA GLY A 216 1.40 16.06 -7.05
C GLY A 216 1.03 15.78 -5.61
N SER A 217 0.04 14.93 -5.46
CA SER A 217 -0.54 14.54 -4.19
C SER A 217 -0.04 13.19 -3.70
N TYR A 218 -0.39 12.84 -2.47
CA TYR A 218 -0.05 11.52 -1.91
C TYR A 218 -0.83 10.35 -2.51
N THR A 219 -1.72 10.58 -3.44
CA THR A 219 -2.39 9.53 -4.20
C THR A 219 -1.48 9.01 -5.30
N ASN A 220 -1.02 9.90 -6.14
CA ASN A 220 0.03 9.69 -7.13
C ASN A 220 0.51 11.06 -7.64
N CYS A 221 1.62 11.08 -8.36
CA CYS A 221 2.20 12.30 -8.89
C CYS A 221 1.37 12.99 -9.98
N THR A 222 0.34 12.35 -10.49
CA THR A 222 -0.52 12.86 -11.54
C THR A 222 -1.89 13.34 -11.06
N ASP A 223 -2.21 13.14 -9.79
CA ASP A 223 -3.48 13.59 -9.22
C ASP A 223 -3.38 15.03 -8.71
N GLY A 224 -4.49 15.73 -8.78
CA GLY A 224 -4.55 17.09 -8.26
C GLY A 224 -4.38 17.16 -6.74
N TYR A 225 -3.99 18.33 -6.25
CA TYR A 225 -3.69 18.55 -4.83
C TYR A 225 -4.93 18.62 -3.93
N SER A 226 -6.08 19.00 -4.48
CA SER A 226 -7.29 19.22 -3.70
C SER A 226 -8.28 18.07 -3.83
N ILE A 227 -8.86 17.67 -2.71
CA ILE A 227 -9.97 16.71 -2.70
C ILE A 227 -11.20 17.22 -3.48
N LEU A 228 -11.36 18.54 -3.60
CA LEU A 228 -12.41 19.16 -4.41
C LEU A 228 -12.25 18.86 -5.91
N SER A 229 -11.04 18.47 -6.33
CA SER A 229 -10.78 18.00 -7.68
C SER A 229 -11.03 16.50 -7.85
N ASP A 230 -11.59 15.83 -6.85
CA ASP A 230 -11.91 14.41 -6.92
C ASP A 230 -13.12 14.16 -7.82
N PHE A 231 -12.86 13.72 -9.02
CA PHE A 231 -13.88 13.42 -10.02
C PHE A 231 -14.79 12.26 -9.66
N ASN A 232 -14.43 11.53 -8.68
CA ASN A 232 -15.13 10.33 -8.29
C ASN A 232 -16.40 10.61 -7.54
N THR A 233 -16.53 11.84 -7.07
CA THR A 233 -17.74 12.30 -6.42
C THR A 233 -18.80 12.76 -7.42
N ALA A 234 -18.49 12.87 -8.70
CA ALA A 234 -19.49 13.17 -9.72
C ALA A 234 -20.58 12.09 -9.73
N GLY A 235 -21.70 12.40 -9.14
CA GLY A 235 -22.85 11.50 -9.02
C GLY A 235 -22.81 10.55 -7.83
N GLY A 236 -22.06 10.83 -6.78
CA GLY A 236 -22.05 10.06 -5.54
C GLY A 236 -21.42 8.66 -5.68
N LYS A 237 -20.50 8.48 -6.59
CA LYS A 237 -19.92 7.17 -6.90
C LYS A 237 -18.50 7.02 -6.40
N THR A 238 -18.08 5.79 -6.28
CA THR A 238 -16.81 5.35 -5.73
C THR A 238 -15.62 6.06 -6.34
N PRO A 239 -14.72 6.62 -5.54
CA PRO A 239 -13.49 7.24 -5.99
C PRO A 239 -12.62 6.30 -6.82
N ARG A 240 -11.96 6.80 -7.85
CA ARG A 240 -11.24 5.99 -8.83
C ARG A 240 -9.75 5.91 -8.65
N TRP A 241 -9.20 6.90 -7.99
CA TRP A 241 -7.76 7.14 -7.92
C TRP A 241 -7.09 6.44 -6.76
N ASP A 242 -7.83 5.59 -6.12
CA ASP A 242 -7.43 4.97 -4.86
C ASP A 242 -6.48 3.80 -5.00
N VAL A 243 -6.02 3.55 -6.20
CA VAL A 243 -5.18 2.39 -6.49
C VAL A 243 -3.86 2.74 -7.18
N ALA A 244 -3.61 4.00 -7.43
CA ALA A 244 -2.35 4.43 -8.00
C ALA A 244 -1.30 4.56 -6.88
N PRO A 245 -0.24 3.76 -6.91
CA PRO A 245 0.80 3.84 -5.91
C PRO A 245 1.71 5.03 -6.15
N LEU A 246 2.21 5.61 -5.08
CA LEU A 246 3.31 6.57 -5.09
C LEU A 246 4.61 5.84 -4.76
N LEU A 247 5.65 6.07 -5.55
CA LEU A 247 6.93 5.40 -5.36
C LEU A 247 7.80 6.15 -4.36
N LEU A 248 8.30 5.40 -3.38
CA LEU A 248 9.32 5.85 -2.43
C LEU A 248 10.64 5.15 -2.73
N THR A 249 11.73 5.79 -2.35
CA THR A 249 13.08 5.19 -2.39
C THR A 249 13.81 5.46 -1.09
N ASP A 250 14.65 4.53 -0.68
CA ASP A 250 15.60 4.78 0.40
C ASP A 250 16.96 5.28 -0.14
N LYS A 251 17.84 5.73 0.74
CA LYS A 251 19.18 6.19 0.35
C LYS A 251 20.09 5.10 -0.22
N TYR A 252 19.68 3.83 -0.11
CA TYR A 252 20.40 2.70 -0.68
C TYR A 252 19.91 2.33 -2.08
N GLY A 253 18.93 3.08 -2.61
CA GLY A 253 18.35 2.89 -3.94
C GLY A 253 17.27 1.83 -4.01
N GLN A 254 16.81 1.31 -2.87
CA GLN A 254 15.68 0.38 -2.84
C GLN A 254 14.37 1.15 -2.90
N THR A 255 13.38 0.56 -3.55
CA THR A 255 12.08 1.20 -3.74
C THR A 255 10.96 0.42 -3.09
N ILE A 256 9.93 1.14 -2.66
CA ILE A 256 8.67 0.58 -2.15
C ILE A 256 7.50 1.46 -2.57
N SER A 257 6.36 0.84 -2.87
CA SER A 257 5.14 1.58 -3.17
C SER A 257 4.43 2.01 -1.89
N MET A 258 4.01 3.25 -1.85
CA MET A 258 3.04 3.75 -0.89
C MET A 258 1.67 3.83 -1.54
N LEU A 259 0.63 3.44 -0.83
CA LEU A 259 -0.73 3.55 -1.32
C LEU A 259 -1.64 4.20 -0.28
N THR A 260 -2.45 5.13 -0.75
CA THR A 260 -3.53 5.74 0.02
C THR A 260 -4.85 5.46 -0.66
N ASN A 261 -5.87 5.15 0.11
CA ASN A 261 -7.21 4.95 -0.41
C ASN A 261 -8.06 6.23 -0.29
N SER A 262 -9.25 6.22 -0.88
CA SER A 262 -10.13 7.39 -0.94
C SER A 262 -10.65 7.85 0.42
N MET A 263 -10.53 7.05 1.45
CA MET A 263 -10.93 7.42 2.80
C MET A 263 -9.90 8.29 3.52
N VAL A 264 -8.68 8.35 3.00
CA VAL A 264 -7.60 9.13 3.59
C VAL A 264 -7.80 10.61 3.26
N PRO A 265 -8.22 11.46 4.21
CA PRO A 265 -8.60 12.83 3.90
C PRO A 265 -7.41 13.72 3.50
N TRP A 266 -6.24 13.43 4.04
CA TRP A 266 -5.01 14.18 3.78
C TRP A 266 -4.32 13.79 2.47
N ARG A 267 -4.80 12.80 1.75
CA ARG A 267 -4.18 12.37 0.49
C ARG A 267 -4.19 13.47 -0.58
N ARG A 268 -5.16 14.38 -0.48
CA ARG A 268 -5.38 15.49 -1.42
C ARG A 268 -5.99 16.67 -0.66
N ASP A 269 -5.24 17.22 0.29
CA ASP A 269 -5.70 18.29 1.19
C ASP A 269 -5.32 19.70 0.73
N GLY A 270 -4.81 19.83 -0.48
CA GLY A 270 -4.33 21.09 -1.04
C GLY A 270 -2.81 21.25 -0.91
N GLU A 271 -2.14 20.35 -0.20
CA GLU A 271 -0.68 20.35 -0.08
C GLU A 271 -0.06 19.28 -0.96
N GLY A 272 1.14 19.56 -1.48
CA GLY A 272 1.93 18.59 -2.21
C GLY A 272 2.61 17.57 -1.30
N VAL A 273 3.25 16.58 -1.90
CA VAL A 273 4.07 15.62 -1.17
C VAL A 273 5.28 16.29 -0.53
N ALA A 274 5.78 15.72 0.57
CA ALA A 274 6.97 16.21 1.23
C ALA A 274 8.19 16.15 0.31
N GLN A 275 8.98 17.23 0.32
CA GLN A 275 10.12 17.42 -0.59
C GLN A 275 11.47 16.97 0.02
N GLY A 276 11.45 16.54 1.26
CA GLY A 276 12.63 16.16 2.01
C GLY A 276 12.91 14.67 2.04
N SER A 277 13.77 14.29 2.95
CA SER A 277 14.05 12.90 3.34
C SER A 277 13.77 12.66 4.82
N GLY A 278 13.75 11.42 5.24
CA GLY A 278 13.55 11.07 6.64
C GLY A 278 12.82 9.75 6.84
N ASP A 279 12.17 9.61 7.99
CA ASP A 279 11.45 8.40 8.34
C ASP A 279 10.03 8.41 7.75
N PHE A 280 9.61 7.24 7.26
CA PHE A 280 8.29 7.03 6.70
C PHE A 280 7.61 5.87 7.44
N LYS A 281 6.62 6.18 8.26
CA LYS A 281 5.88 5.19 9.05
C LYS A 281 4.66 4.68 8.31
N GLY A 282 4.34 3.41 8.54
CA GLY A 282 3.12 2.82 8.02
C GLY A 282 3.03 1.33 8.31
N ILE A 283 1.91 0.77 7.95
CA ILE A 283 1.71 -0.68 8.01
C ILE A 283 2.24 -1.30 6.72
N ILE A 284 3.05 -2.34 6.85
CA ILE A 284 3.50 -3.11 5.71
C ILE A 284 2.40 -4.07 5.27
N VAL A 285 2.14 -4.11 3.97
CA VAL A 285 1.22 -5.08 3.36
C VAL A 285 1.88 -5.75 2.17
N ALA A 286 1.35 -6.89 1.76
CA ALA A 286 1.79 -7.56 0.55
C ALA A 286 1.48 -6.71 -0.70
N GLU A 287 2.43 -6.62 -1.63
CA GLU A 287 2.19 -6.00 -2.93
C GLU A 287 1.29 -6.90 -3.78
N THR A 288 0.19 -6.37 -4.26
CA THR A 288 -0.80 -7.10 -5.04
C THR A 288 -1.14 -6.44 -6.37
N LEU A 289 -0.54 -5.29 -6.67
CA LEU A 289 -0.82 -4.51 -7.87
C LEU A 289 0.05 -4.95 -9.05
N ILE A 290 -0.05 -6.21 -9.45
CA ILE A 290 0.77 -6.80 -10.52
C ILE A 290 0.67 -6.06 -11.86
N ARG A 291 -0.40 -5.36 -12.11
CA ARG A 291 -0.61 -4.58 -13.34
C ARG A 291 0.31 -3.37 -13.48
N TYR A 292 0.94 -2.95 -12.39
CA TYR A 292 1.93 -1.87 -12.43
C TYR A 292 3.35 -2.38 -12.66
N GLY A 293 3.51 -3.65 -13.02
CA GLY A 293 4.79 -4.31 -13.18
C GLY A 293 5.36 -4.82 -11.85
N ASP A 294 6.65 -5.09 -11.85
CA ASP A 294 7.34 -5.51 -10.63
C ASP A 294 7.60 -4.30 -9.73
N ARG A 295 6.84 -4.21 -8.66
CA ARG A 295 6.94 -3.13 -7.67
C ARG A 295 7.50 -3.63 -6.34
N GLY A 296 8.11 -4.79 -6.35
CA GLY A 296 8.61 -5.44 -5.15
C GLY A 296 7.55 -6.28 -4.44
N ARG A 297 7.91 -6.78 -3.28
CA ARG A 297 7.11 -7.74 -2.50
C ARG A 297 6.13 -7.07 -1.56
N TYR A 298 6.41 -5.84 -1.15
CA TYR A 298 5.68 -5.13 -0.11
C TYR A 298 5.24 -3.74 -0.54
N GLN A 299 4.19 -3.25 0.11
CA GLN A 299 3.74 -1.86 0.09
C GLN A 299 3.75 -1.30 1.51
N ILE A 300 3.82 0.01 1.64
CA ILE A 300 3.62 0.70 2.92
C ILE A 300 2.32 1.52 2.89
N ARG A 301 1.57 1.47 3.99
CA ARG A 301 0.31 2.16 4.20
C ARG A 301 0.41 3.13 5.37
N PRO A 302 0.69 4.41 5.15
CA PRO A 302 0.59 5.41 6.22
C PRO A 302 -0.87 5.57 6.65
N MET A 303 -1.10 5.72 7.93
CA MET A 303 -2.45 5.84 8.50
C MET A 303 -2.85 7.30 8.68
N VAL A 304 -1.92 8.14 9.06
CA VAL A 304 -2.09 9.58 9.25
C VAL A 304 -0.97 10.35 8.56
N LYS A 305 -1.18 11.64 8.26
CA LYS A 305 -0.17 12.46 7.57
C LYS A 305 1.14 12.55 8.36
N ASN A 306 1.06 12.58 9.67
CA ASN A 306 2.23 12.63 10.55
C ASN A 306 3.06 11.32 10.58
N ASP A 307 2.58 10.25 9.96
CA ASP A 307 3.40 9.06 9.71
C ASP A 307 4.51 9.34 8.68
N ILE A 308 4.41 10.45 7.95
CA ILE A 308 5.36 10.87 6.91
C ILE A 308 6.24 11.99 7.48
N ALA A 309 7.43 11.63 7.96
CA ALA A 309 8.36 12.55 8.60
C ALA A 309 9.60 12.82 7.71
N LEU A 310 9.37 13.35 6.50
CA LEU A 310 10.41 13.71 5.55
C LEU A 310 10.85 15.16 5.77
N THR A 311 11.51 15.42 6.89
CA THR A 311 11.86 16.77 7.37
C THR A 311 13.32 17.16 7.15
N GLU A 312 14.15 16.20 6.73
CA GLU A 312 15.58 16.42 6.43
C GLU A 312 15.77 16.83 4.96
N ALA A 313 16.94 17.36 4.65
CA ALA A 313 17.30 17.67 3.27
C ALA A 313 17.29 16.40 2.40
N PRO A 314 16.90 16.51 1.12
CA PRO A 314 16.97 15.38 0.21
C PRO A 314 18.40 14.83 0.11
N PHE A 315 18.56 13.51 0.10
CA PHE A 315 19.86 12.89 -0.11
C PHE A 315 20.18 12.72 -1.60
N SER A 316 19.18 12.63 -2.46
CA SER A 316 19.37 12.50 -3.91
C SER A 316 19.58 13.84 -4.59
N LYS A 317 20.38 13.84 -5.65
CA LYS A 317 20.63 14.98 -6.53
C LYS A 317 20.20 14.63 -7.95
N THR A 318 19.48 15.53 -8.59
CA THR A 318 19.06 15.37 -9.99
C THR A 318 20.20 15.72 -10.93
N ILE A 319 20.46 14.87 -11.92
CA ILE A 319 21.39 15.09 -13.02
C ILE A 319 20.65 15.74 -14.19
N VAL A 320 19.53 15.15 -14.58
CA VAL A 320 18.69 15.63 -15.65
C VAL A 320 17.24 15.27 -15.37
N GLU A 321 16.32 16.17 -15.73
CA GLU A 321 14.89 15.95 -15.55
C GLU A 321 14.08 16.61 -16.66
N TRP A 322 13.16 15.86 -17.23
CA TRP A 322 12.07 16.31 -18.09
C TRP A 322 10.77 16.20 -17.28
N ASN A 323 10.20 17.30 -16.89
CA ASN A 323 8.91 17.34 -16.21
C ASN A 323 7.87 18.19 -16.98
N TRP A 324 8.31 18.81 -18.06
CA TRP A 324 7.48 19.59 -19.01
C TRP A 324 6.56 20.61 -18.33
N ASN A 325 6.95 21.19 -17.22
CA ASN A 325 6.15 22.16 -16.48
C ASN A 325 6.47 23.63 -16.88
N ASP A 326 7.39 23.85 -17.81
CA ASP A 326 7.78 25.17 -18.29
C ASP A 326 6.91 25.72 -19.43
N ALA A 327 5.86 25.01 -19.80
CA ALA A 327 4.92 25.34 -20.88
C ALA A 327 5.53 25.36 -22.30
N LYS A 328 6.75 24.88 -22.48
CA LYS A 328 7.36 24.73 -23.81
C LYS A 328 7.07 23.35 -24.38
N GLN A 329 6.83 23.33 -25.69
CA GLN A 329 6.59 22.09 -26.43
C GLN A 329 7.91 21.60 -27.05
N ASP A 330 8.86 21.21 -26.19
CA ASP A 330 10.15 20.72 -26.64
C ASP A 330 10.61 19.49 -25.83
N LEU A 331 11.74 18.93 -26.20
CA LEU A 331 12.39 17.81 -25.53
C LEU A 331 13.63 18.25 -24.75
N ILE A 332 13.76 19.54 -24.48
CA ILE A 332 14.82 20.09 -23.66
C ILE A 332 14.48 19.80 -22.17
N PRO A 333 15.41 19.27 -21.40
CA PRO A 333 15.14 19.03 -19.99
C PRO A 333 15.03 20.35 -19.21
N GLU A 334 14.16 20.39 -18.21
CA GLU A 334 14.02 21.52 -17.28
C GLU A 334 15.17 21.59 -16.28
N ILE A 335 15.83 20.46 -16.02
CA ILE A 335 17.01 20.39 -15.15
C ILE A 335 18.11 19.65 -15.88
N GLY A 336 19.32 20.23 -15.86
CA GLY A 336 20.52 19.61 -16.42
C GLY A 336 20.57 19.60 -17.95
N GLU A 337 21.37 18.70 -18.48
CA GLU A 337 21.58 18.54 -19.93
C GLU A 337 21.34 17.10 -20.34
N GLY A 338 20.60 16.90 -21.39
CA GLY A 338 20.28 15.59 -21.92
C GLY A 338 19.44 15.66 -23.20
N ASN A 339 19.17 14.52 -23.79
CA ASN A 339 18.37 14.45 -25.02
C ASN A 339 17.52 13.18 -25.04
N ILE A 340 16.35 13.27 -25.64
CA ILE A 340 15.48 12.14 -25.95
C ILE A 340 15.42 11.99 -27.47
N SER A 341 15.79 10.84 -27.97
CA SER A 341 15.84 10.57 -29.42
C SER A 341 15.33 9.16 -29.73
N GLY A 342 14.92 8.97 -30.96
CA GLY A 342 14.51 7.68 -31.46
C GLY A 342 13.87 7.81 -32.84
N VAL A 343 13.75 6.69 -33.53
CA VAL A 343 13.07 6.68 -34.83
C VAL A 343 11.60 7.03 -34.63
N SER A 344 11.16 8.12 -35.26
CA SER A 344 9.77 8.57 -35.21
C SER A 344 9.24 9.02 -33.83
N VAL A 345 10.12 9.48 -32.95
CA VAL A 345 9.74 10.08 -31.68
C VAL A 345 9.49 11.57 -31.84
N LYS A 346 8.38 12.05 -31.34
CA LYS A 346 8.07 13.49 -31.26
C LYS A 346 7.11 13.77 -30.10
N LEU A 347 6.98 15.04 -29.76
CA LEU A 347 5.92 15.49 -28.85
C LEU A 347 4.55 15.38 -29.56
N GLY A 348 3.55 15.00 -28.76
CA GLY A 348 2.17 14.96 -29.21
C GLY A 348 1.54 16.33 -29.35
N SER A 349 0.48 16.39 -30.12
CA SER A 349 -0.30 17.63 -30.35
C SER A 349 -1.11 18.05 -29.11
N ASP A 350 -1.33 17.13 -28.17
CA ASP A 350 -2.08 17.37 -26.94
C ASP A 350 -1.21 17.84 -25.78
N TYR A 351 0.01 18.22 -26.09
CA TYR A 351 0.89 18.86 -25.15
C TYR A 351 0.22 20.13 -24.62
N ASN A 352 -0.30 20.03 -23.48
CA ASN A 352 -0.72 21.15 -22.65
C ASN A 352 0.07 21.04 -21.40
N ALA A 353 1.13 21.79 -21.29
CA ALA A 353 1.80 21.99 -20.04
C ALA A 353 0.74 22.34 -19.02
N LEU A 354 0.56 21.49 -18.03
CA LEU A 354 -0.42 21.76 -17.03
C LEU A 354 0.17 22.69 -16.01
N ILE A 355 0.17 23.95 -16.41
CA ILE A 355 0.54 25.10 -15.61
C ILE A 355 -0.16 25.10 -14.22
N TYR A 356 -1.15 24.27 -14.07
CA TYR A 356 -1.93 24.18 -12.84
C TYR A 356 -1.29 23.31 -11.75
N ALA A 357 -0.26 22.67 -12.09
CA ALA A 357 0.31 21.64 -11.26
C ALA A 357 0.78 22.11 -9.91
N ASN A 358 1.40 23.25 -9.89
CA ASN A 358 2.08 23.75 -8.72
C ASN A 358 1.31 24.85 -7.97
N ASP A 359 0.09 25.15 -8.41
CA ASP A 359 -0.78 26.10 -7.73
C ASP A 359 -2.02 25.40 -7.15
N PRO A 360 -2.01 25.05 -5.86
CA PRO A 360 -3.17 24.45 -5.20
C PRO A 360 -4.42 25.33 -5.29
N ALA A 361 -4.27 26.64 -5.39
CA ALA A 361 -5.39 27.59 -5.49
C ALA A 361 -6.04 27.55 -6.86
N SER A 362 -5.30 27.16 -7.91
CA SER A 362 -5.85 27.04 -9.26
C SER A 362 -6.60 25.73 -9.52
N GLN A 363 -6.50 24.80 -8.59
CA GLN A 363 -7.17 23.49 -8.67
C GLN A 363 -8.63 23.55 -8.24
N THR A 364 -9.28 24.63 -8.58
CA THR A 364 -10.72 24.71 -8.43
C THR A 364 -11.38 23.76 -9.40
N LYS A 365 -12.20 22.89 -8.84
CA LYS A 365 -13.15 21.99 -9.50
C LYS A 365 -12.93 21.83 -11.01
N PRO A 366 -12.33 20.77 -11.48
CA PRO A 366 -12.22 20.48 -12.89
C PRO A 366 -13.61 20.39 -13.51
N ALA A 367 -13.75 20.87 -14.72
CA ALA A 367 -14.98 20.64 -15.46
C ALA A 367 -15.24 19.13 -15.54
N ALA A 368 -16.48 18.72 -15.30
CA ALA A 368 -16.91 17.34 -15.16
C ALA A 368 -16.48 16.37 -16.29
N ASN A 369 -16.10 16.91 -17.42
CA ASN A 369 -15.69 16.18 -18.62
C ASN A 369 -14.18 16.22 -18.88
N ASN A 370 -13.41 16.79 -17.98
CA ASN A 370 -12.00 17.09 -18.22
C ASN A 370 -11.11 16.19 -17.37
N VAL A 371 -11.34 14.95 -17.50
CA VAL A 371 -10.56 13.93 -16.84
C VAL A 371 -9.26 13.75 -17.60
N GLY A 372 -8.15 13.96 -16.94
CA GLY A 372 -6.88 14.15 -17.62
C GLY A 372 -6.77 15.53 -18.24
N GLY A 373 -7.76 16.38 -18.01
CA GLY A 373 -7.76 17.75 -18.40
C GLY A 373 -7.37 18.68 -17.29
N LYS A 374 -7.45 19.92 -17.61
CA LYS A 374 -7.07 21.06 -16.79
C LYS A 374 -7.46 20.90 -15.32
N GLY A 375 -6.50 21.09 -14.44
CA GLY A 375 -6.72 21.12 -13.01
C GLY A 375 -6.57 19.80 -12.28
N VAL A 376 -6.19 18.75 -12.97
CA VAL A 376 -6.01 17.45 -12.33
C VAL A 376 -4.57 17.15 -12.06
N VAL A 377 -3.67 17.73 -12.77
CA VAL A 377 -2.43 17.05 -12.90
C VAL A 377 -1.24 17.94 -13.03
N ASN A 378 -0.31 17.61 -12.28
CA ASN A 378 1.06 17.82 -12.51
C ASN A 378 1.55 16.97 -13.62
N ASN A 379 2.53 17.37 -14.34
CA ASN A 379 3.39 16.49 -15.09
C ASN A 379 2.78 15.76 -16.28
N GLN A 380 1.59 16.08 -16.70
CA GLN A 380 1.10 15.54 -17.95
C GLN A 380 1.49 16.43 -19.09
N CYS A 381 2.71 16.67 -19.23
CA CYS A 381 3.08 17.74 -20.09
C CYS A 381 3.47 17.29 -21.46
N GLY A 382 3.91 16.10 -21.59
CA GLY A 382 4.40 15.65 -22.86
C GLY A 382 3.73 14.38 -23.34
N ASP A 383 3.27 14.36 -24.55
CA ASP A 383 2.99 13.14 -25.25
C ASP A 383 4.23 12.76 -26.06
N LEU A 384 4.98 11.80 -25.56
CA LEU A 384 6.06 11.20 -26.30
C LEU A 384 5.53 9.98 -27.03
N TYR A 385 5.49 10.01 -28.35
CA TYR A 385 4.99 8.90 -29.14
C TYR A 385 5.75 8.71 -30.47
N SER A 386 5.63 7.49 -30.98
CA SER A 386 6.13 7.20 -32.33
C SER A 386 5.15 7.63 -33.38
N LEU A 387 5.67 8.24 -34.46
CA LEU A 387 4.90 8.54 -35.66
C LEU A 387 4.67 7.33 -36.54
N THR A 388 5.48 6.29 -36.33
CA THR A 388 5.35 5.00 -36.98
C THR A 388 4.76 4.01 -36.02
N GLU A 389 4.29 2.91 -36.52
CA GLU A 389 3.77 1.83 -35.72
C GLU A 389 4.87 1.24 -34.81
N TRP A 390 4.53 1.04 -33.55
CA TRP A 390 5.39 0.32 -32.63
C TRP A 390 5.53 -1.14 -33.08
N LYS A 391 6.72 -1.69 -32.97
CA LYS A 391 7.01 -3.09 -33.25
C LYS A 391 8.00 -3.63 -32.25
N VAL A 392 8.10 -4.94 -32.14
CA VAL A 392 9.11 -5.59 -31.31
C VAL A 392 10.50 -5.09 -31.72
N GLY A 393 11.30 -4.69 -30.75
CA GLY A 393 12.63 -4.13 -30.94
C GLY A 393 12.65 -2.62 -31.23
N ALA A 394 11.52 -1.97 -31.51
CA ALA A 394 11.48 -0.51 -31.61
C ALA A 394 11.87 0.13 -30.28
N SER A 395 12.57 1.27 -30.33
CA SER A 395 13.12 1.92 -29.15
C SER A 395 13.18 3.42 -29.26
N PHE A 396 13.31 4.06 -28.12
CA PHE A 396 13.79 5.43 -27.98
C PHE A 396 14.90 5.47 -26.92
N ASP A 397 15.76 6.48 -27.02
CA ASP A 397 16.95 6.64 -26.21
C ASP A 397 16.87 7.94 -25.42
N VAL A 398 17.35 7.87 -24.18
CA VAL A 398 17.56 9.01 -23.29
C VAL A 398 19.05 9.09 -23.01
N ASP A 399 19.68 10.18 -23.40
CA ASP A 399 21.11 10.39 -23.17
C ASP A 399 21.39 11.55 -22.21
N PHE A 400 22.43 11.41 -21.42
CA PHE A 400 22.89 12.37 -20.43
C PHE A 400 24.36 12.15 -20.07
N SER A 401 24.96 13.12 -19.39
CA SER A 401 26.34 13.01 -18.90
C SER A 401 26.38 12.76 -17.40
N THR A 402 27.29 11.91 -16.98
CA THR A 402 27.65 11.71 -15.57
C THR A 402 29.12 12.10 -15.30
N LYS A 403 29.72 12.88 -16.20
CA LYS A 403 31.09 13.35 -16.07
C LYS A 403 31.30 14.08 -14.75
N GLY A 404 32.33 13.69 -14.00
CA GLY A 404 32.63 14.27 -12.70
C GLY A 404 31.68 13.87 -11.58
N ILE A 405 30.68 13.04 -11.86
CA ILE A 405 29.74 12.53 -10.86
C ILE A 405 30.20 11.19 -10.35
N SER A 406 30.18 11.03 -9.03
CA SER A 406 30.44 9.80 -8.31
C SER A 406 29.41 9.61 -7.20
N GLY A 407 29.13 8.39 -6.83
CA GLY A 407 28.15 8.07 -5.79
C GLY A 407 27.95 6.57 -5.63
N THR A 408 26.98 6.22 -4.83
CA THR A 408 26.62 4.82 -4.58
C THR A 408 25.45 4.34 -5.42
N ASN A 409 24.49 5.24 -5.67
CA ASN A 409 23.32 4.94 -6.46
C ASN A 409 23.17 5.92 -7.60
N LEU A 410 22.98 5.41 -8.80
CA LEU A 410 22.59 6.17 -9.98
C LEU A 410 21.28 5.55 -10.47
N GLN A 411 20.25 6.36 -10.57
CA GLN A 411 18.90 5.86 -10.84
C GLN A 411 18.26 6.63 -11.99
N ILE A 412 17.47 5.93 -12.80
CA ILE A 412 16.55 6.52 -13.76
C ILE A 412 15.13 6.27 -13.29
N GLY A 413 14.36 7.33 -13.17
CA GLY A 413 12.96 7.31 -12.79
C GLY A 413 12.08 7.91 -13.87
N PHE A 414 10.87 7.39 -14.01
CA PHE A 414 9.92 7.93 -14.96
C PHE A 414 8.49 7.64 -14.55
N VAL A 415 7.62 8.57 -14.89
CA VAL A 415 6.16 8.44 -14.78
C VAL A 415 5.64 8.38 -16.20
N TRP A 416 5.04 7.28 -16.57
CA TRP A 416 4.50 7.14 -17.88
C TRP A 416 3.12 6.49 -17.90
N GLY A 417 2.42 6.67 -18.97
CA GLY A 417 1.12 6.10 -19.19
C GLY A 417 0.75 6.09 -20.66
N LYS A 418 -0.41 5.56 -20.92
CA LYS A 418 -1.01 5.55 -22.23
C LYS A 418 -1.88 6.77 -22.43
N GLY A 419 -1.68 7.48 -23.50
CA GLY A 419 -2.57 8.57 -23.89
C GLY A 419 -3.96 8.06 -24.27
N LYS A 420 -4.97 8.89 -24.06
CA LYS A 420 -6.32 8.58 -24.52
C LYS A 420 -6.41 8.80 -26.02
N GLY A 421 -6.71 7.75 -26.77
CA GLY A 421 -7.17 7.86 -28.15
C GLY A 421 -8.69 7.87 -28.23
N ALA A 422 -9.23 8.29 -29.35
CA ALA A 422 -10.68 8.30 -29.62
C ALA A 422 -11.30 6.90 -29.63
N ASN A 423 -10.49 5.86 -29.75
CA ASN A 423 -10.92 4.46 -29.81
C ASN A 423 -10.49 3.71 -28.56
N THR A 424 -11.39 2.89 -28.05
CA THR A 424 -11.23 2.09 -26.83
C THR A 424 -10.30 0.89 -26.98
N ASN A 425 -9.91 0.53 -28.19
CA ASN A 425 -9.05 -0.63 -28.48
C ASN A 425 -7.66 -0.15 -28.89
N ILE A 426 -6.92 0.36 -27.93
CA ILE A 426 -5.63 0.96 -28.18
C ILE A 426 -4.55 -0.03 -27.77
N GLU A 427 -3.91 -0.62 -28.73
CA GLU A 427 -2.80 -1.52 -28.54
C GLU A 427 -1.50 -0.73 -28.38
N VAL A 428 -0.96 -0.70 -27.18
CA VAL A 428 0.35 -0.09 -26.88
C VAL A 428 1.26 -1.19 -26.33
N PRO A 429 2.54 -1.19 -26.66
CA PRO A 429 3.47 -2.17 -26.08
C PRO A 429 3.41 -2.12 -24.56
N SER A 430 3.18 -3.27 -23.94
CA SER A 430 3.13 -3.40 -22.48
C SER A 430 4.44 -3.88 -21.90
N HIS A 431 5.21 -4.61 -22.67
CA HIS A 431 6.46 -5.19 -22.19
C HIS A 431 7.65 -4.44 -22.76
N TRP A 432 8.44 -3.89 -21.85
CA TRP A 432 9.62 -3.11 -22.16
C TRP A 432 10.83 -3.66 -21.43
N LYS A 433 11.98 -3.53 -22.05
CA LYS A 433 13.27 -3.73 -21.43
C LYS A 433 14.07 -2.44 -21.49
N LEU A 434 14.89 -2.22 -20.49
CA LEU A 434 15.78 -1.10 -20.42
C LEU A 434 17.22 -1.57 -20.62
N LEU A 435 17.88 -0.91 -21.56
CA LEU A 435 19.28 -1.17 -21.85
C LEU A 435 20.08 0.11 -21.62
N TYR A 436 21.37 -0.01 -21.43
CA TYR A 436 22.26 1.13 -21.32
C TYR A 436 23.50 0.95 -22.20
N SER A 437 24.06 2.06 -22.63
CA SER A 437 25.36 2.18 -23.30
C SER A 437 26.20 3.23 -22.58
N VAL A 438 27.52 2.99 -22.57
CA VAL A 438 28.55 3.93 -22.07
C VAL A 438 29.68 4.13 -23.09
N ASP A 439 29.46 3.71 -24.31
CA ASP A 439 30.37 3.73 -25.45
C ASP A 439 29.72 4.38 -26.68
N ASP A 440 28.97 5.47 -26.44
CA ASP A 440 28.29 6.28 -27.44
C ASP A 440 27.28 5.52 -28.32
N GLY A 441 26.73 4.42 -27.78
CA GLY A 441 25.72 3.63 -28.48
C GLY A 441 26.27 2.47 -29.30
N ASP A 442 27.58 2.21 -29.27
CA ASP A 442 28.19 1.08 -29.96
C ASP A 442 27.71 -0.26 -29.41
N THR A 443 27.56 -0.36 -28.09
CA THR A 443 27.01 -1.55 -27.46
C THR A 443 25.94 -1.23 -26.43
N PHE A 444 24.90 -2.06 -26.40
CA PHE A 444 23.82 -1.97 -25.42
C PHE A 444 23.76 -3.23 -24.55
N LYS A 445 23.55 -3.05 -23.25
CA LYS A 445 23.40 -4.14 -22.27
C LYS A 445 22.13 -3.93 -21.46
N GLU A 446 21.38 -5.00 -21.26
CA GLU A 446 20.21 -4.94 -20.40
C GLU A 446 20.63 -4.71 -18.95
N PHE A 447 19.92 -3.82 -18.25
CA PHE A 447 20.03 -3.65 -16.81
C PHE A 447 18.67 -3.84 -16.11
N VAL A 448 17.58 -3.72 -16.86
CA VAL A 448 16.24 -4.16 -16.44
C VAL A 448 15.74 -5.13 -17.49
N PRO A 449 15.95 -6.43 -17.32
CA PRO A 449 15.38 -7.44 -18.18
C PRO A 449 13.87 -7.52 -17.93
N MET A 450 13.14 -7.92 -18.95
CA MET A 450 11.74 -8.26 -18.78
C MET A 450 11.61 -9.41 -17.78
N VAL A 451 11.00 -9.15 -16.64
CA VAL A 451 10.77 -10.19 -15.63
C VAL A 451 9.59 -11.05 -16.09
N LYS A 452 9.83 -12.35 -16.21
CA LYS A 452 8.78 -13.31 -16.51
C LYS A 452 7.68 -13.16 -15.45
N ASN A 453 6.46 -12.90 -15.86
CA ASN A 453 5.28 -12.68 -15.02
C ASN A 453 5.15 -11.30 -14.35
N ARG A 454 6.16 -10.44 -14.42
CA ARG A 454 6.11 -9.07 -13.90
C ARG A 454 6.86 -8.11 -14.81
N PRO A 455 6.44 -7.96 -16.07
CA PRO A 455 7.07 -7.03 -16.99
C PRO A 455 6.86 -5.60 -16.52
N ILE A 456 7.66 -4.67 -17.05
CA ILE A 456 7.33 -3.26 -16.98
C ILE A 456 6.07 -3.07 -17.83
N VAL A 457 4.97 -2.85 -17.18
CA VAL A 457 3.70 -2.58 -17.84
C VAL A 457 3.26 -1.18 -17.54
N TRP A 458 2.67 -0.52 -18.47
CA TRP A 458 1.87 0.62 -18.16
C TRP A 458 0.41 0.30 -18.07
N TRP A 459 -0.20 1.14 -17.35
CA TRP A 459 -1.58 1.07 -17.10
C TRP A 459 -2.38 1.69 -18.20
N THR A 460 -3.41 1.01 -18.61
CA THR A 460 -4.41 1.57 -19.47
C THR A 460 -5.59 2.05 -18.70
N ASN A 461 -6.12 3.09 -19.23
CA ASN A 461 -7.34 3.64 -18.77
C ASN A 461 -8.55 2.77 -19.09
N THR A 462 -9.51 2.79 -18.19
CA THR A 462 -10.82 2.26 -18.54
C THR A 462 -11.52 3.17 -19.52
N PRO A 463 -12.26 2.62 -20.48
CA PRO A 463 -12.95 3.40 -21.47
C PRO A 463 -14.07 4.31 -20.96
N VAL A 464 -14.51 4.09 -19.75
CA VAL A 464 -15.65 4.85 -19.23
C VAL A 464 -15.22 6.12 -18.54
N ASP A 465 -13.96 6.20 -18.18
CA ASP A 465 -13.52 7.21 -17.27
C ASP A 465 -12.06 7.63 -17.43
N VAL A 466 -11.67 7.89 -18.53
CA VAL A 466 -11.10 9.09 -19.00
C VAL A 466 -9.81 9.63 -18.40
N THR A 467 -9.29 9.16 -17.29
CA THR A 467 -7.99 9.62 -16.86
C THR A 467 -6.93 8.61 -17.25
N PRO A 468 -5.87 9.03 -17.90
CA PRO A 468 -4.74 8.17 -18.15
C PRO A 468 -4.23 7.68 -16.79
N GLY A 469 -4.14 6.38 -16.63
CA GLY A 469 -3.40 5.80 -15.53
C GLY A 469 -1.93 6.03 -15.80
N TYR A 470 -1.25 6.66 -14.87
CA TYR A 470 0.19 6.76 -14.90
C TYR A 470 0.79 5.83 -13.86
N THR A 471 1.91 5.24 -14.21
CA THR A 471 2.71 4.44 -13.29
C THR A 471 4.07 5.06 -13.15
N ASP A 472 4.56 5.10 -11.94
CA ASP A 472 5.89 5.57 -11.61
C ASP A 472 6.85 4.40 -11.41
N HIS A 473 8.03 4.56 -11.95
CA HIS A 473 9.09 3.56 -11.94
C HIS A 473 10.43 4.21 -11.57
N MET A 474 11.29 3.44 -10.92
CA MET A 474 12.67 3.82 -10.65
C MET A 474 13.55 2.59 -10.76
N PHE A 475 14.61 2.68 -11.52
CA PHE A 475 15.56 1.59 -11.72
C PHE A 475 16.99 2.04 -11.45
N GLN A 476 17.76 1.14 -10.86
CA GLN A 476 19.17 1.33 -10.59
C GLN A 476 19.98 1.15 -11.87
N LEU A 477 20.74 2.15 -12.24
CA LEU A 477 21.73 2.04 -13.30
C LEU A 477 23.02 1.39 -12.79
N PRO A 478 23.73 0.63 -13.65
CA PRO A 478 25.00 0.01 -13.26
C PRO A 478 26.06 1.03 -12.85
N GLN A 479 26.89 0.67 -11.88
CA GLN A 479 27.96 1.53 -11.33
C GLN A 479 28.90 2.10 -12.39
N LYS A 480 29.15 1.35 -13.47
CA LYS A 480 29.98 1.82 -14.59
C LYS A 480 29.40 2.98 -15.40
N CYS A 481 28.16 3.35 -15.16
CA CYS A 481 27.55 4.54 -15.74
C CYS A 481 28.02 5.83 -15.06
N PHE A 482 28.69 5.76 -13.90
CA PHE A 482 29.31 6.95 -13.29
C PHE A 482 30.56 7.42 -14.05
N GLY A 483 30.81 8.73 -14.02
CA GLY A 483 32.00 9.36 -14.58
C GLY A 483 32.08 9.32 -16.12
N LYS A 484 30.98 9.18 -16.81
CA LYS A 484 30.94 9.07 -18.28
C LYS A 484 30.55 10.39 -18.93
N GLU A 485 31.21 10.69 -20.06
CA GLU A 485 30.84 11.81 -20.91
C GLU A 485 29.41 11.65 -21.44
N LYS A 486 29.04 10.40 -21.77
CA LYS A 486 27.73 10.06 -22.26
C LYS A 486 27.27 8.70 -21.75
N VAL A 487 26.05 8.68 -21.23
CA VAL A 487 25.29 7.48 -20.89
C VAL A 487 24.03 7.51 -21.73
N ILE A 488 23.69 6.42 -22.38
CA ILE A 488 22.44 6.28 -23.14
C ILE A 488 21.62 5.20 -22.44
N VAL A 489 20.38 5.53 -22.10
CA VAL A 489 19.40 4.56 -21.64
C VAL A 489 18.37 4.34 -22.73
N ARG A 490 18.24 3.12 -23.20
CA ARG A 490 17.31 2.71 -24.25
C ARG A 490 16.10 2.03 -23.68
N PHE A 491 14.94 2.56 -24.00
CA PHE A 491 13.64 1.92 -23.78
C PHE A 491 13.26 1.15 -25.03
N GLN A 492 13.19 -0.17 -24.95
CA GLN A 492 12.95 -1.03 -26.11
C GLN A 492 11.74 -1.92 -25.90
N VAL A 493 10.87 -2.02 -26.88
CA VAL A 493 9.75 -2.97 -26.90
C VAL A 493 10.30 -4.39 -26.86
N ALA A 494 9.95 -5.15 -25.82
CA ALA A 494 10.51 -6.46 -25.56
C ALA A 494 9.88 -7.60 -26.36
N ASP A 495 8.56 -7.55 -26.52
CA ASP A 495 7.78 -8.56 -27.24
C ASP A 495 6.48 -7.96 -27.81
N ASN A 496 5.63 -8.81 -28.36
CA ASN A 496 4.38 -8.41 -29.00
C ASN A 496 3.18 -8.40 -28.02
N VAL A 497 3.43 -8.26 -26.74
CA VAL A 497 2.36 -8.18 -25.76
C VAL A 497 1.86 -6.76 -25.66
N CYS A 498 0.58 -6.59 -25.86
CA CYS A 498 -0.10 -5.32 -25.67
C CYS A 498 -0.92 -5.31 -24.40
N ASP A 499 -1.29 -4.12 -24.06
CA ASP A 499 -2.15 -3.82 -22.96
C ASP A 499 -3.57 -4.36 -23.18
N ILE A 500 -4.15 -4.97 -22.19
CA ILE A 500 -5.51 -5.51 -22.29
C ILE A 500 -6.54 -4.41 -22.09
N ASP A 501 -7.61 -4.54 -22.86
CA ASP A 501 -8.86 -3.85 -22.59
C ASP A 501 -9.34 -4.21 -21.17
N PRO A 502 -9.39 -3.23 -20.30
CA PRO A 502 -9.87 -3.40 -18.95
C PRO A 502 -11.33 -3.87 -18.83
N LYS A 503 -12.11 -3.85 -19.89
CA LYS A 503 -13.46 -4.42 -19.90
C LYS A 503 -13.50 -5.93 -19.77
N SER A 504 -12.41 -6.62 -20.05
CA SER A 504 -12.42 -8.07 -20.15
C SER A 504 -12.49 -8.81 -18.82
N ASN A 505 -12.51 -8.16 -17.68
CA ASN A 505 -12.42 -8.78 -16.35
C ASN A 505 -11.27 -9.81 -16.22
N SER A 506 -10.37 -9.79 -17.15
CA SER A 506 -9.23 -10.69 -17.20
C SER A 506 -8.25 -10.33 -16.09
N THR A 507 -7.73 -11.33 -15.43
CA THR A 507 -6.59 -11.19 -14.53
C THR A 507 -5.27 -11.04 -15.28
N ASN A 508 -5.28 -11.24 -16.59
CA ASN A 508 -4.15 -11.06 -17.45
C ASN A 508 -4.15 -9.62 -17.97
N TRP A 509 -3.16 -8.86 -17.61
CA TRP A 509 -3.03 -7.43 -17.94
C TRP A 509 -2.26 -7.19 -19.23
N ALA A 510 -1.92 -8.25 -19.92
CA ALA A 510 -1.24 -8.19 -21.18
C ALA A 510 -1.66 -9.36 -22.06
N THR A 511 -1.94 -9.09 -23.32
CA THR A 511 -2.35 -10.07 -24.32
C THR A 511 -1.37 -10.05 -25.47
N ALA A 512 -1.03 -11.20 -25.99
CA ALA A 512 -0.27 -11.27 -27.23
C ALA A 512 -1.10 -10.66 -28.37
N LEU A 513 -0.47 -9.84 -29.20
CA LEU A 513 -1.10 -9.33 -30.40
C LEU A 513 -1.47 -10.48 -31.33
N SER A 514 -2.63 -10.36 -31.94
CA SER A 514 -3.13 -11.37 -32.87
C SER A 514 -2.39 -11.40 -34.21
N THR A 515 -1.49 -10.46 -34.45
CA THR A 515 -0.74 -10.37 -35.70
C THR A 515 0.59 -11.09 -35.61
N GLU A 516 0.86 -11.99 -36.51
CA GLU A 516 2.14 -12.72 -36.63
C GLU A 516 3.36 -11.80 -36.78
N GLN A 517 3.15 -10.54 -37.09
CA GLN A 517 4.21 -9.56 -37.35
C GLN A 517 4.64 -8.76 -36.13
N GLY A 518 3.97 -8.90 -34.99
CA GLY A 518 4.31 -8.18 -33.75
C GLY A 518 4.30 -6.66 -33.89
N THR A 519 3.48 -6.12 -34.77
CA THR A 519 3.32 -4.69 -35.01
C THR A 519 2.05 -4.22 -34.33
N PHE A 520 2.17 -3.17 -33.54
CA PHE A 520 1.05 -2.55 -32.85
C PHE A 520 0.28 -1.63 -33.80
N THR A 521 -1.02 -1.83 -33.90
CA THR A 521 -1.84 -1.31 -35.02
C THR A 521 -2.18 0.15 -34.96
N THR A 522 -1.70 0.91 -33.97
CA THR A 522 -2.14 2.30 -33.84
C THR A 522 -1.00 3.30 -33.73
N SER A 523 -0.73 3.96 -34.83
CA SER A 523 0.14 5.13 -34.91
C SER A 523 -0.40 6.37 -34.14
N LYS A 524 -1.58 6.28 -33.53
CA LYS A 524 -2.28 7.43 -32.93
C LYS A 524 -2.33 7.42 -31.40
N ASN A 525 -1.65 6.50 -30.76
CA ASN A 525 -1.72 6.37 -29.32
C ASN A 525 -0.38 6.71 -28.70
N PRO A 526 -0.30 7.91 -28.15
CA PRO A 526 0.93 8.35 -27.54
C PRO A 526 1.24 7.56 -26.28
N ILE A 527 2.49 7.36 -26.07
CA ILE A 527 3.05 7.13 -24.77
C ILE A 527 3.24 8.48 -24.12
N ARG A 528 2.72 8.66 -22.93
CA ARG A 528 2.82 9.89 -22.18
C ARG A 528 3.81 9.76 -21.05
N PHE A 529 4.69 10.72 -20.93
CA PHE A 529 5.54 10.88 -19.76
C PHE A 529 5.03 12.02 -18.91
N GLY A 530 4.82 11.74 -17.62
CA GLY A 530 4.57 12.76 -16.64
C GLY A 530 5.87 13.37 -16.12
N SER A 531 6.91 12.55 -15.98
CA SER A 531 8.26 12.98 -15.64
C SER A 531 9.25 11.89 -16.07
N LEU A 532 10.47 12.30 -16.38
CA LEU A 532 11.61 11.42 -16.56
C LEU A 532 12.81 12.07 -15.90
N THR A 533 13.43 11.39 -14.95
CA THR A 533 14.52 11.96 -14.15
C THR A 533 15.68 10.98 -14.02
N VAL A 534 16.90 11.50 -14.04
CA VAL A 534 18.10 10.76 -13.64
C VAL A 534 18.70 11.43 -12.40
N ARG A 535 18.92 10.64 -11.38
CA ARG A 535 19.43 11.14 -10.12
C ARG A 535 20.44 10.21 -9.48
N TYR A 536 21.20 10.73 -8.52
CA TYR A 536 22.23 10.00 -7.78
C TYR A 536 22.32 10.42 -6.32
N ASN A 537 22.98 9.62 -5.51
CA ASN A 537 23.41 9.95 -4.16
C ASN A 537 24.76 9.30 -3.81
#